data_ddc43708f086d6734c634ab6f5962c48
#
_entry.id   ddc43708f086d6734c634ab6f5962c48
#
_cell.length_a   1.000
_cell.length_b   1.000
_cell.length_c   1.000
_cell.angle_alpha   90.00
_cell.angle_beta   90.00
_cell.angle_gamma   90.00
#
_symmetry.space_group_name_H-M   'P 1'
#
loop_
_entity.id
_entity.type
_entity.pdbx_description
1 polymer ?
#
loop_
_entity_poly.entity_id
_entity_poly.type
_entity_poly.pdbx_seq_one_letter_code
_entity_poly.pdbx_strand_id
1 'polypeptide(L)'
;MRVDLLTREYPPHVYGGAGVHVLELAKVLRGLVDDLRVQAFDGPREPGTDGADPGVTGHSDLPQLEGTNAALRTLGVDLEIAAACEGSDLVHSHTWYANFAGHVASLLGDIPHVISAHSLEPLRPWKAEQLGGGYRLSSYV
;
A
#
# COMPACT_ATOMS: atom_id res chain seq x y z
N MET A 1 10.11 -15.05 -9.98
CA MET A 1 9.46 -14.63 -8.71
C MET A 1 8.71 -13.33 -8.97
N ARG A 2 7.42 -13.32 -8.68
CA ARG A 2 6.57 -12.12 -8.70
C ARG A 2 6.51 -11.49 -7.32
N VAL A 3 6.81 -10.21 -7.21
CA VAL A 3 6.74 -9.41 -5.98
C VAL A 3 5.75 -8.28 -6.17
N ASP A 4 4.81 -8.12 -5.25
CA ASP A 4 3.92 -6.96 -5.18
C ASP A 4 4.36 -6.03 -4.02
N LEU A 5 4.73 -4.79 -4.35
CA LEU A 5 4.94 -3.70 -3.39
C LEU A 5 3.61 -3.01 -3.13
N LEU A 6 3.21 -2.95 -1.87
CA LEU A 6 1.94 -2.34 -1.45
C LEU A 6 2.24 -1.02 -0.74
N THR A 7 1.69 0.08 -1.24
CA THR A 7 2.05 1.41 -0.72
C THR A 7 0.93 2.42 -0.82
N ARG A 8 0.84 3.31 0.18
CA ARG A 8 -0.02 4.49 0.10
C ARG A 8 0.49 5.47 -0.97
N GLU A 9 1.79 5.70 -1.00
CA GLU A 9 2.42 6.76 -1.78
C GLU A 9 3.22 6.17 -2.94
N TYR A 10 2.88 6.58 -4.17
CA TYR A 10 3.66 6.32 -5.39
C TYR A 10 3.41 7.44 -6.39
N PRO A 11 4.39 7.80 -7.25
CA PRO A 11 4.18 8.88 -8.22
C PRO A 11 2.86 8.74 -9.00
N PRO A 12 2.19 9.88 -9.31
CA PRO A 12 2.57 11.25 -8.99
C PRO A 12 2.23 11.69 -7.55
N HIS A 13 1.64 10.81 -6.73
CA HIS A 13 1.13 11.11 -5.38
C HIS A 13 2.16 10.73 -4.32
N VAL A 14 3.19 11.53 -4.18
CA VAL A 14 4.24 11.38 -3.15
C VAL A 14 4.13 12.52 -2.16
N TYR A 15 3.88 12.19 -0.90
CA TYR A 15 3.66 13.15 0.18
C TYR A 15 4.80 13.19 1.19
N GLY A 16 5.66 12.15 1.20
CA GLY A 16 6.73 12.03 2.18
C GLY A 16 7.81 11.02 1.80
N GLY A 17 8.66 10.72 2.78
CA GLY A 17 9.82 9.85 2.59
C GLY A 17 9.47 8.40 2.24
N ALA A 18 8.29 7.92 2.66
CA ALA A 18 7.86 6.57 2.34
C ALA A 18 7.66 6.39 0.83
N GLY A 19 7.03 7.36 0.16
CA GLY A 19 6.84 7.30 -1.29
C GLY A 19 8.14 7.35 -2.06
N VAL A 20 9.10 8.19 -1.64
CA VAL A 20 10.45 8.23 -2.23
C VAL A 20 11.16 6.90 -2.04
N HIS A 21 11.09 6.32 -0.83
CA HIS A 21 11.69 5.03 -0.55
C HIS A 21 11.14 3.92 -1.46
N VAL A 22 9.81 3.81 -1.60
CA VAL A 22 9.19 2.78 -2.43
C VAL A 22 9.54 2.97 -3.91
N LEU A 23 9.58 4.21 -4.40
CA LEU A 23 10.00 4.50 -5.76
C LEU A 23 11.42 4.00 -6.05
N GLU A 24 12.37 4.33 -5.18
CA GLU A 24 13.76 3.90 -5.36
C GLU A 24 13.92 2.38 -5.19
N LEU A 25 13.20 1.79 -4.22
CA LEU A 25 13.17 0.34 -4.05
C LEU A 25 12.63 -0.37 -5.29
N ALA A 26 11.53 0.13 -5.87
CA ALA A 26 10.94 -0.43 -7.09
C ALA A 26 11.92 -0.39 -8.27
N LYS A 27 12.67 0.71 -8.44
CA LYS A 27 13.70 0.81 -9.49
C LYS A 27 14.77 -0.28 -9.37
N VAL A 28 15.22 -0.56 -8.15
CA VAL A 28 16.24 -1.59 -7.90
C VAL A 28 15.64 -3.00 -8.08
N LEU A 29 14.48 -3.26 -7.52
CA LEU A 29 13.85 -4.59 -7.57
C LEU A 29 13.46 -5.01 -8.99
N ARG A 30 13.11 -4.08 -9.89
CA ARG A 30 12.84 -4.41 -11.30
C ARG A 30 13.99 -5.10 -12.01
N GLY A 31 15.22 -4.93 -11.53
CA GLY A 31 16.40 -5.62 -12.05
C GLY A 31 16.72 -6.95 -11.35
N LEU A 32 16.01 -7.28 -10.27
CA LEU A 32 16.33 -8.43 -9.41
C LEU A 32 15.25 -9.52 -9.39
N VAL A 33 14.02 -9.18 -9.75
CA VAL A 33 12.88 -10.12 -9.77
C VAL A 33 12.27 -10.21 -11.16
N ASP A 34 11.58 -11.31 -11.46
CA ASP A 34 11.03 -11.54 -12.81
C ASP A 34 9.83 -10.63 -13.12
N ASP A 35 8.98 -10.39 -12.12
CA ASP A 35 7.77 -9.55 -12.24
C ASP A 35 7.63 -8.70 -10.97
N LEU A 36 7.89 -7.40 -11.08
CA LEU A 36 7.62 -6.45 -10.01
C LEU A 36 6.35 -5.70 -10.31
N ARG A 37 5.42 -5.73 -9.37
CA ARG A 37 4.20 -4.93 -9.39
C ARG A 37 4.17 -3.95 -8.22
N VAL A 38 3.51 -2.82 -8.43
CA VAL A 38 3.27 -1.83 -7.39
C VAL A 38 1.78 -1.61 -7.30
N GLN A 39 1.20 -1.90 -6.16
CA GLN A 39 -0.19 -1.65 -5.82
C GLN A 39 -0.25 -0.39 -4.97
N ALA A 40 -0.77 0.69 -5.52
CA ALA A 40 -0.76 2.00 -4.88
C ALA A 40 -2.18 2.56 -4.70
N PHE A 41 -2.32 3.48 -3.76
CA PHE A 41 -3.54 4.25 -3.56
C PHE A 41 -3.67 5.38 -4.59
N ASP A 42 -4.70 6.21 -4.41
CA ASP A 42 -4.99 7.46 -5.15
C ASP A 42 -5.34 7.26 -6.63
N GLY A 43 -5.94 6.12 -6.95
CA GLY A 43 -6.56 5.85 -8.24
C GLY A 43 -5.62 5.48 -9.39
N PRO A 44 -6.19 5.16 -10.55
CA PRO A 44 -5.43 4.75 -11.71
C PRO A 44 -4.47 5.83 -12.17
N ARG A 45 -3.33 5.40 -12.74
CA ARG A 45 -2.33 6.31 -13.34
C ARG A 45 -2.67 6.57 -14.79
N GLU A 46 -2.72 7.84 -15.19
CA GLU A 46 -2.92 8.22 -16.57
C GLU A 46 -1.70 7.82 -17.42
N PRO A 47 -1.90 7.17 -18.58
CA PRO A 47 -0.79 6.79 -19.45
C PRO A 47 0.12 7.97 -19.80
N GLY A 48 1.44 7.77 -19.67
CA GLY A 48 2.44 8.79 -19.96
C GLY A 48 2.68 9.80 -18.83
N THR A 49 2.03 9.63 -17.68
CA THR A 49 2.33 10.42 -16.48
C THR A 49 3.37 9.74 -15.60
N ASP A 50 3.94 10.51 -14.69
CA ASP A 50 4.86 9.98 -13.68
C ASP A 50 4.15 8.90 -12.84
N GLY A 51 4.82 7.78 -12.60
CA GLY A 51 4.25 6.64 -11.90
C GLY A 51 3.33 5.73 -12.71
N ALA A 52 3.15 5.98 -14.02
CA ALA A 52 2.43 5.09 -14.93
C ALA A 52 3.33 4.02 -15.56
N ASP A 53 4.34 3.56 -14.83
CA ASP A 53 5.25 2.51 -15.29
C ASP A 53 4.52 1.17 -15.45
N PRO A 54 4.99 0.28 -16.34
CA PRO A 54 4.46 -1.07 -16.42
C PRO A 54 4.48 -1.78 -15.05
N GLY A 55 3.39 -2.45 -14.71
CA GLY A 55 3.22 -3.14 -13.42
C GLY A 55 2.77 -2.25 -12.27
N VAL A 56 2.50 -0.96 -12.48
CA VAL A 56 1.90 -0.09 -11.46
C VAL A 56 0.37 -0.09 -11.63
N THR A 57 -0.33 -0.39 -10.53
CA THR A 57 -1.79 -0.29 -10.45
C THR A 57 -2.17 0.66 -9.32
N GLY A 58 -2.97 1.66 -9.62
CA GLY A 58 -3.54 2.56 -8.63
C GLY A 58 -4.99 2.18 -8.32
N HIS A 59 -5.31 2.12 -7.05
CA HIS A 59 -6.63 1.75 -6.52
C HIS A 59 -7.34 2.98 -5.95
N SER A 60 -8.62 3.13 -6.27
CA SER A 60 -9.47 4.23 -5.78
C SER A 60 -10.22 3.85 -4.51
N ASP A 61 -10.68 4.86 -3.77
CA ASP A 61 -11.66 4.64 -2.71
C ASP A 61 -12.90 3.94 -3.28
N LEU A 62 -13.45 3.00 -2.52
CA LEU A 62 -14.69 2.32 -2.89
C LEU A 62 -15.87 3.31 -2.83
N PRO A 63 -16.67 3.46 -3.90
CA PRO A 63 -17.82 4.38 -3.91
C PRO A 63 -18.81 4.12 -2.78
N GLN A 64 -18.96 2.84 -2.36
CA GLN A 64 -19.84 2.43 -1.27
C GLN A 64 -19.43 2.98 0.11
N LEU A 65 -18.16 3.41 0.23
CA LEU A 65 -17.60 3.96 1.46
C LEU A 65 -17.45 5.49 1.40
N GLU A 66 -17.97 6.12 0.37
CA GLU A 66 -17.97 7.59 0.25
C GLU A 66 -18.66 8.22 1.47
N GLY A 67 -18.06 9.29 2.02
CA GLY A 67 -18.54 9.99 3.21
C GLY A 67 -18.32 9.26 4.54
N THR A 68 -17.78 8.05 4.54
CA THR A 68 -17.46 7.32 5.78
C THR A 68 -16.12 7.77 6.38
N ASN A 69 -15.75 7.21 7.52
CA ASN A 69 -14.47 7.46 8.18
C ASN A 69 -13.29 7.14 7.24
N ALA A 70 -12.28 8.00 7.22
CA ALA A 70 -11.10 7.84 6.35
C ALA A 70 -10.36 6.50 6.55
N ALA A 71 -10.31 6.00 7.80
CA ALA A 71 -9.70 4.70 8.08
C ALA A 71 -10.48 3.55 7.42
N LEU A 72 -11.83 3.63 7.41
CA LEU A 72 -12.65 2.62 6.74
C LEU A 72 -12.47 2.66 5.22
N ARG A 73 -12.33 3.86 4.63
CA ARG A 73 -12.01 3.97 3.19
C ARG A 73 -10.64 3.36 2.87
N THR A 74 -9.64 3.60 3.73
CA THR A 74 -8.33 2.95 3.61
C THR A 74 -8.44 1.42 3.57
N LEU A 75 -9.20 0.82 4.50
CA LEU A 75 -9.42 -0.63 4.50
C LEU A 75 -10.16 -1.12 3.24
N GLY A 76 -11.06 -0.31 2.69
CA GLY A 76 -11.71 -0.63 1.42
C GLY A 76 -10.72 -0.77 0.27
N VAL A 77 -9.78 0.16 0.16
CA VAL A 77 -8.70 0.10 -0.84
C VAL A 77 -7.77 -1.09 -0.57
N ASP A 78 -7.47 -1.38 0.69
CA ASP A 78 -6.66 -2.54 1.07
C ASP A 78 -7.25 -3.87 0.60
N LEU A 79 -8.59 -4.02 0.64
CA LEU A 79 -9.25 -5.22 0.15
C LEU A 79 -9.09 -5.38 -1.37
N GLU A 80 -9.16 -4.30 -2.13
CA GLU A 80 -8.91 -4.30 -3.58
C GLU A 80 -7.44 -4.65 -3.88
N ILE A 81 -6.51 -4.07 -3.14
CA ILE A 81 -5.09 -4.39 -3.25
C ILE A 81 -4.82 -5.86 -2.93
N ALA A 82 -5.41 -6.38 -1.84
CA ALA A 82 -5.24 -7.79 -1.46
C ALA A 82 -5.72 -8.74 -2.56
N ALA A 83 -6.86 -8.44 -3.20
CA ALA A 83 -7.36 -9.20 -4.34
C ALA A 83 -6.42 -9.14 -5.55
N ALA A 84 -5.81 -7.98 -5.81
CA ALA A 84 -4.85 -7.81 -6.90
C ALA A 84 -3.53 -8.59 -6.70
N CYS A 85 -3.23 -9.00 -5.46
CA CYS A 85 -2.05 -9.79 -5.11
C CYS A 85 -2.20 -11.29 -5.39
N GLU A 86 -3.34 -11.75 -5.92
CA GLU A 86 -3.51 -13.17 -6.27
C GLU A 86 -2.42 -13.64 -7.22
N GLY A 87 -1.74 -14.74 -6.85
CA GLY A 87 -0.64 -15.31 -7.62
C GLY A 87 0.71 -14.62 -7.41
N SER A 88 0.86 -13.75 -6.41
CA SER A 88 2.16 -13.23 -5.99
C SER A 88 2.96 -14.31 -5.24
N ASP A 89 4.28 -14.29 -5.39
CA ASP A 89 5.19 -15.13 -4.60
C ASP A 89 5.58 -14.44 -3.27
N LEU A 90 5.46 -13.11 -3.21
CA LEU A 90 5.74 -12.30 -2.03
C LEU A 90 5.01 -10.96 -2.11
N VAL A 91 4.45 -10.52 -0.99
CA VAL A 91 3.92 -9.16 -0.83
C VAL A 91 4.77 -8.37 0.17
N HIS A 92 5.06 -7.10 -0.15
CA HIS A 92 5.85 -6.23 0.71
C HIS A 92 5.11 -4.90 0.91
N SER A 93 4.56 -4.71 2.10
CA SER A 93 3.80 -3.51 2.45
C SER A 93 4.65 -2.43 3.11
N HIS A 94 4.28 -1.19 2.83
CA HIS A 94 4.94 0.01 3.35
C HIS A 94 3.92 0.89 4.06
N THR A 95 4.21 1.25 5.30
CA THR A 95 3.35 1.99 6.22
C THR A 95 2.08 1.22 6.63
N TRP A 96 1.45 1.66 7.71
CA TRP A 96 0.21 1.05 8.19
C TRP A 96 -0.93 1.12 7.17
N TYR A 97 -0.89 2.08 6.25
CA TYR A 97 -1.93 2.24 5.22
C TYR A 97 -2.10 1.02 4.32
N ALA A 98 -1.03 0.27 4.06
CA ALA A 98 -1.05 -0.88 3.17
C ALA A 98 -0.76 -2.22 3.88
N ASN A 99 -0.51 -2.18 5.20
CA ASN A 99 -0.20 -3.39 5.96
C ASN A 99 -1.38 -4.36 6.00
N PHE A 100 -2.61 -3.84 6.10
CA PHE A 100 -3.80 -4.68 6.13
C PHE A 100 -3.99 -5.43 4.81
N ALA A 101 -3.74 -4.78 3.67
CA ALA A 101 -3.75 -5.44 2.37
C ALA A 101 -2.77 -6.63 2.32
N GLY A 102 -1.53 -6.41 2.75
CA GLY A 102 -0.51 -7.46 2.81
C GLY A 102 -0.89 -8.60 3.75
N HIS A 103 -1.47 -8.28 4.90
CA HIS A 103 -1.94 -9.29 5.86
C HIS A 103 -3.05 -10.15 5.29
N VAL A 104 -4.06 -9.54 4.67
CA VAL A 104 -5.17 -10.27 4.02
C VAL A 104 -4.67 -11.13 2.87
N ALA A 105 -3.83 -10.59 1.98
CA ALA A 105 -3.23 -11.35 0.88
C ALA A 105 -2.45 -12.55 1.39
N SER A 106 -1.65 -12.37 2.45
CA SER A 106 -0.87 -13.45 3.08
C SER A 106 -1.76 -14.57 3.63
N LEU A 107 -2.83 -14.22 4.35
CA LEU A 107 -3.74 -15.21 4.93
C LEU A 107 -4.54 -16.00 3.89
N LEU A 108 -5.01 -15.31 2.83
CA LEU A 108 -5.87 -15.94 1.83
C LEU A 108 -5.09 -16.69 0.75
N GLY A 109 -3.89 -16.23 0.42
CA GLY A 109 -3.06 -16.78 -0.65
C GLY A 109 -1.88 -17.64 -0.19
N ASP A 110 -1.69 -17.78 1.12
CA ASP A 110 -0.47 -18.40 1.72
C ASP A 110 0.81 -17.74 1.18
N ILE A 111 0.78 -16.42 1.06
CA ILE A 111 1.85 -15.61 0.47
C ILE A 111 2.71 -15.01 1.60
N PRO A 112 4.05 -15.14 1.56
CA PRO A 112 4.92 -14.45 2.50
C PRO A 112 4.69 -12.94 2.49
N HIS A 113 4.56 -12.33 3.67
CA HIS A 113 4.35 -10.91 3.85
C HIS A 113 5.53 -10.25 4.57
N VAL A 114 6.18 -9.30 3.91
CA VAL A 114 7.22 -8.44 4.47
C VAL A 114 6.61 -7.08 4.79
N ILE A 115 6.97 -6.51 5.93
CA ILE A 115 6.49 -5.20 6.39
C ILE A 115 7.68 -4.25 6.55
N SER A 116 7.63 -3.10 5.89
CA SER A 116 8.51 -1.96 6.18
C SER A 116 7.77 -0.94 7.04
N ALA A 117 8.05 -0.94 8.32
CA ALA A 117 7.51 0.06 9.24
C ALA A 117 8.29 1.37 9.12
N HIS A 118 7.74 2.34 8.41
CA HIS A 118 8.30 3.70 8.32
C HIS A 118 8.04 4.52 9.59
N SER A 119 7.06 4.11 10.39
CA SER A 119 6.78 4.61 11.72
C SER A 119 6.04 3.54 12.52
N LEU A 120 6.18 3.59 13.85
CA LEU A 120 5.42 2.74 14.76
C LEU A 120 4.43 3.62 15.50
N GLU A 121 3.18 3.63 15.05
CA GLU A 121 2.15 4.52 15.56
C GLU A 121 1.89 4.38 17.08
N PRO A 122 1.93 3.18 17.68
CA PRO A 122 1.81 3.04 19.13
C PRO A 122 2.87 3.80 19.93
N LEU A 123 4.02 4.09 19.33
CA LEU A 123 5.10 4.88 19.96
C LEU A 123 4.98 6.38 19.68
N ARG A 124 3.90 6.80 19.02
CA ARG A 124 3.64 8.19 18.61
C ARG A 124 2.28 8.70 19.13
N PRO A 125 2.04 8.72 20.45
CA PRO A 125 0.72 9.03 21.02
C PRO A 125 0.18 10.41 20.62
N TRP A 126 1.06 11.36 20.30
CA TRP A 126 0.67 12.68 19.77
C TRP A 126 -0.01 12.63 18.41
N LYS A 127 0.11 11.53 17.68
CA LYS A 127 -0.58 11.33 16.41
C LYS A 127 -2.09 11.03 16.56
N ALA A 128 -2.56 10.72 17.76
CA ALA A 128 -3.97 10.44 18.02
C ALA A 128 -4.88 11.59 17.60
N GLU A 129 -4.45 12.83 17.81
CA GLU A 129 -5.21 14.02 17.37
C GLU A 129 -5.27 14.16 15.84
N GLN A 130 -4.19 13.81 15.14
CA GLN A 130 -4.09 13.92 13.69
C GLN A 130 -4.85 12.80 12.96
N LEU A 131 -4.76 11.57 13.47
CA LEU A 131 -5.35 10.39 12.84
C LEU A 131 -6.78 10.09 13.34
N GLY A 132 -7.20 10.71 14.46
CA GLY A 132 -8.51 10.50 15.03
C GLY A 132 -8.83 9.01 15.23
N GLY A 133 -9.98 8.55 14.73
CA GLY A 133 -10.36 7.13 14.78
C GLY A 133 -9.38 6.18 14.11
N GLY A 134 -8.61 6.65 13.14
CA GLY A 134 -7.59 5.88 12.44
C GLY A 134 -6.37 5.54 13.30
N TYR A 135 -6.12 6.30 14.39
CA TYR A 135 -4.97 6.05 15.26
C TYR A 135 -4.98 4.65 15.88
N ARG A 136 -6.14 4.22 16.38
CA ARG A 136 -6.28 2.87 16.96
C ARG A 136 -6.10 1.80 15.88
N LEU A 137 -6.73 1.99 14.73
CA LEU A 137 -6.60 1.06 13.62
C LEU A 137 -5.14 0.92 13.18
N SER A 138 -4.42 2.02 12.96
CA SER A 138 -3.01 2.04 12.55
C SER A 138 -2.05 1.35 13.53
N SER A 139 -2.52 1.09 14.75
CA SER A 139 -1.75 0.38 15.79
C SER A 139 -1.95 -1.14 15.76
N TYR A 140 -2.92 -1.62 14.98
CA TYR A 140 -3.27 -3.05 14.88
C TYR A 140 -3.00 -3.66 13.50
N VAL A 141 -2.71 -2.85 12.49
CA VAL A 141 -2.48 -3.28 11.10
C VAL A 141 -1.06 -3.07 10.60
#